data_d41e267248a0d7431980dfa16e6f066c
#
_entry.id   d41e267248a0d7431980dfa16e6f066c
#
_cell.length_a   1.000
_cell.length_b   1.000
_cell.length_c   1.000
_cell.angle_alpha   90.00
_cell.angle_beta   90.00
_cell.angle_gamma   90.00
#
_symmetry.space_group_name_H-M   'P 1'
#
loop_
_entity.id
_entity.type
_entity.pdbx_description
1 polymer ?
#
loop_
_entity_poly.entity_id
_entity_poly.type
_entity_poly.pdbx_seq_one_letter_code
_entity_poly.pdbx_strand_id
1 'polypeptide(L)'
;MKHCCAEMEFHLNDGDVGVTYSPKFRQYQLDVKDGCAVQVIAFCPWCGTKLPESLRDQWCKIIIDELGFDLFDENIPEKYKTDAWWLSGE
;
A
#
# COMPACT_ATOMS: atom_id res chain seq x y z
N MET A 1 13.64 -1.35 -1.48
CA MET A 1 12.78 -2.04 -2.43
C MET A 1 12.70 -1.25 -3.71
N LYS A 2 12.84 -1.92 -4.84
CA LYS A 2 12.74 -1.26 -6.12
C LYS A 2 11.32 -1.28 -6.64
N HIS A 3 10.91 -0.16 -7.20
CA HIS A 3 9.64 -0.08 -7.90
C HIS A 3 9.84 -0.48 -9.37
N CYS A 4 8.79 -0.37 -10.17
CA CYS A 4 8.83 -0.88 -11.54
C CYS A 4 9.79 -0.14 -12.48
N CYS A 5 10.07 1.12 -12.18
CA CYS A 5 10.99 1.92 -13.00
C CYS A 5 11.53 3.10 -12.21
N ALA A 6 12.57 3.73 -12.76
CA ALA A 6 13.20 4.88 -12.11
C ALA A 6 12.25 6.06 -11.94
N GLU A 7 11.35 6.27 -12.90
CA GLU A 7 10.36 7.35 -12.82
C GLU A 7 9.47 7.17 -11.61
N MET A 8 8.98 5.95 -11.37
CA MET A 8 8.14 5.68 -10.23
C MET A 8 8.88 5.95 -8.92
N GLU A 9 10.12 5.48 -8.80
CA GLU A 9 10.91 5.73 -7.60
C GLU A 9 11.16 7.21 -7.38
N PHE A 10 11.48 7.93 -8.46
CA PHE A 10 11.72 9.36 -8.36
C PHE A 10 10.50 10.12 -7.85
N HIS A 11 9.33 9.86 -8.44
CA HIS A 11 8.13 10.58 -8.07
C HIS A 11 7.60 10.19 -6.70
N LEU A 12 7.79 8.97 -6.28
CA LEU A 12 7.42 8.57 -4.93
C LEU A 12 8.28 9.26 -3.88
N ASN A 13 9.56 9.44 -4.17
CA ASN A 13 10.47 10.12 -3.25
C ASN A 13 10.29 11.63 -3.26
N ASP A 14 10.01 12.19 -4.42
CA ASP A 14 9.92 13.63 -4.58
C ASP A 14 8.62 14.22 -4.05
N GLY A 15 7.51 13.50 -4.26
CA GLY A 15 6.22 13.93 -3.76
C GLY A 15 5.52 15.00 -4.58
N ASP A 16 6.07 15.39 -5.72
CA ASP A 16 5.47 16.42 -6.59
C ASP A 16 4.23 15.96 -7.30
N VAL A 17 4.18 14.69 -7.63
CA VAL A 17 3.03 14.07 -8.27
C VAL A 17 2.26 13.33 -7.19
N GLY A 18 0.96 13.43 -7.15
CA GLY A 18 0.16 12.82 -6.10
C GLY A 18 0.11 11.29 -6.11
N VAL A 19 1.25 10.64 -6.28
CA VAL A 19 1.40 9.19 -6.24
C VAL A 19 2.08 8.80 -4.94
N THR A 20 1.52 7.80 -4.26
CA THR A 20 2.06 7.33 -2.98
C THR A 20 2.10 5.81 -2.98
N TYR A 21 3.09 5.24 -2.30
CA TYR A 21 3.17 3.81 -2.08
C TYR A 21 2.96 3.51 -0.61
N SER A 22 2.06 2.59 -0.31
CA SER A 22 1.81 2.13 1.06
C SER A 22 2.47 0.77 1.26
N PRO A 23 3.59 0.70 1.99
CA PRO A 23 4.28 -0.57 2.23
C PRO A 23 3.41 -1.58 2.98
N LYS A 24 2.59 -1.10 3.90
CA LYS A 24 1.70 -1.93 4.70
C LYS A 24 0.79 -2.78 3.84
N PHE A 25 0.28 -2.22 2.74
CA PHE A 25 -0.66 -2.91 1.86
C PHE A 25 -0.07 -3.28 0.51
N ARG A 26 1.19 -3.00 0.27
CA ARG A 26 1.82 -3.17 -1.05
C ARG A 26 0.95 -2.48 -2.12
N GLN A 27 0.55 -1.25 -1.84
CA GLN A 27 -0.44 -0.54 -2.63
C GLN A 27 0.12 0.74 -3.22
N TYR A 28 0.01 0.89 -4.53
CA TYR A 28 0.30 2.14 -5.22
C TYR A 28 -1.01 2.90 -5.42
N GLN A 29 -1.00 4.19 -5.17
CA GLN A 29 -2.24 4.97 -5.15
C GLN A 29 -2.02 6.39 -5.59
N LEU A 30 -3.09 7.01 -6.10
CA LEU A 30 -3.13 8.43 -6.41
C LEU A 30 -3.91 9.12 -5.30
N ASP A 31 -3.40 10.27 -4.87
CA ASP A 31 -4.10 11.07 -3.88
C ASP A 31 -5.24 11.81 -4.56
N VAL A 32 -6.44 11.72 -3.99
CA VAL A 32 -7.60 12.42 -4.52
C VAL A 32 -7.59 13.84 -3.99
N LYS A 33 -7.88 14.79 -4.88
CA LYS A 33 -7.69 16.21 -4.62
C LYS A 33 -8.31 16.73 -3.33
N ASP A 34 -9.45 16.25 -2.93
CA ASP A 34 -10.16 16.80 -1.77
C ASP A 34 -10.05 15.95 -0.54
N GLY A 35 -8.97 15.19 -0.43
CA GLY A 35 -8.76 14.79 0.80
C GLY A 35 -8.53 13.45 1.30
N CYS A 36 -9.49 12.74 1.77
CA CYS A 36 -9.27 11.54 2.55
C CYS A 36 -9.28 10.27 1.73
N ALA A 37 -9.64 10.34 0.47
CA ALA A 37 -9.72 9.17 -0.39
C ALA A 37 -8.47 9.04 -1.24
N VAL A 38 -8.16 7.81 -1.65
CA VAL A 38 -7.09 7.54 -2.60
C VAL A 38 -7.62 6.62 -3.69
N GLN A 39 -7.01 6.69 -4.86
CA GLN A 39 -7.36 5.82 -5.97
C GLN A 39 -6.22 4.82 -6.19
N VAL A 40 -6.50 3.55 -5.96
CA VAL A 40 -5.50 2.49 -6.20
C VAL A 40 -5.24 2.40 -7.69
N ILE A 41 -3.96 2.31 -8.08
CA ILE A 41 -3.59 2.17 -9.49
C ILE A 41 -3.04 0.77 -9.74
N ALA A 42 -3.40 0.22 -10.89
CA ALA A 42 -3.00 -1.13 -11.27
C ALA A 42 -1.80 -1.16 -12.21
N PHE A 43 -1.50 -0.04 -12.86
CA PHE A 43 -0.44 0.06 -13.84
C PHE A 43 0.38 1.31 -13.60
N CYS A 44 1.68 1.23 -13.85
CA CYS A 44 2.55 2.39 -13.72
C CYS A 44 2.23 3.40 -14.82
N PRO A 45 1.97 4.68 -14.46
CA PRO A 45 1.65 5.69 -15.47
C PRO A 45 2.86 6.09 -16.33
N TRP A 46 4.05 5.70 -15.95
CA TRP A 46 5.26 6.07 -16.71
C TRP A 46 5.78 4.95 -17.59
N CYS A 47 5.78 3.72 -17.11
CA CYS A 47 6.31 2.61 -17.91
C CYS A 47 5.25 1.60 -18.36
N GLY A 48 4.03 1.71 -17.83
CA GLY A 48 2.93 0.83 -18.23
C GLY A 48 2.97 -0.57 -17.64
N THR A 49 3.95 -0.86 -16.80
CA THR A 49 4.05 -2.18 -16.16
C THR A 49 2.92 -2.38 -15.19
N LYS A 50 2.38 -3.59 -15.15
CA LYS A 50 1.36 -3.94 -14.18
C LYS A 50 1.97 -3.93 -12.78
N LEU A 51 1.34 -3.21 -11.87
CA LEU A 51 1.79 -3.11 -10.49
C LEU A 51 1.23 -4.28 -9.67
N PRO A 52 1.88 -4.63 -8.54
CA PRO A 52 1.34 -5.65 -7.65
C PRO A 52 -0.04 -5.25 -7.15
N GLU A 53 -0.89 -6.24 -6.92
CA GLU A 53 -2.22 -5.98 -6.38
C GLU A 53 -2.11 -5.53 -4.93
N SER A 54 -3.03 -4.65 -4.52
CA SER A 54 -3.12 -4.22 -3.14
C SER A 54 -3.45 -5.41 -2.23
N LEU A 55 -2.81 -5.47 -1.08
CA LEU A 55 -3.07 -6.51 -0.08
C LEU A 55 -4.02 -6.02 1.01
N ARG A 56 -4.66 -4.88 0.80
CA ARG A 56 -5.53 -4.30 1.81
C ARG A 56 -6.66 -5.22 2.23
N ASP A 57 -7.31 -5.88 1.26
CA ASP A 57 -8.42 -6.78 1.57
C ASP A 57 -7.96 -7.97 2.40
N GLN A 58 -6.79 -8.52 2.08
CA GLN A 58 -6.21 -9.61 2.85
C GLN A 58 -5.88 -9.16 4.26
N TRP A 59 -5.31 -7.97 4.40
CA TRP A 59 -4.99 -7.41 5.70
C TRP A 59 -6.25 -7.26 6.56
N CYS A 60 -7.29 -6.67 5.97
CA CYS A 60 -8.56 -6.50 6.68
C CYS A 60 -9.13 -7.83 7.14
N LYS A 61 -9.07 -8.83 6.29
CA LYS A 61 -9.59 -10.15 6.62
C LYS A 61 -8.82 -10.77 7.78
N ILE A 62 -7.50 -10.66 7.78
CA ILE A 62 -6.68 -11.19 8.85
C ILE A 62 -7.00 -10.49 10.17
N ILE A 63 -7.06 -9.16 10.16
CA ILE A 63 -7.29 -8.39 11.37
C ILE A 63 -8.67 -8.67 11.96
N ILE A 64 -9.68 -8.72 11.13
CA ILE A 64 -11.06 -8.89 11.59
C ILE A 64 -11.39 -10.36 11.87
N ASP A 65 -11.13 -11.22 10.88
CA ASP A 65 -11.59 -12.61 10.96
C ASP A 65 -10.65 -13.52 11.75
N GLU A 66 -9.36 -13.34 11.62
CA GLU A 66 -8.39 -14.23 12.28
C GLU A 66 -7.97 -13.74 13.64
N LEU A 67 -7.76 -12.44 13.79
CA LEU A 67 -7.30 -11.87 15.06
C LEU A 67 -8.41 -11.24 15.87
N GLY A 68 -9.55 -10.92 15.26
CA GLY A 68 -10.71 -10.39 15.97
C GLY A 68 -10.57 -8.95 16.42
N PHE A 69 -9.70 -8.17 15.81
CA PHE A 69 -9.53 -6.76 16.13
C PHE A 69 -10.34 -5.87 15.20
N ASP A 70 -10.62 -4.64 15.64
CA ASP A 70 -11.08 -3.59 14.74
C ASP A 70 -9.88 -3.10 13.93
N LEU A 71 -10.16 -2.47 12.79
CA LEU A 71 -9.09 -2.02 11.89
C LEU A 71 -8.19 -0.95 12.51
N PHE A 72 -8.66 -0.24 13.52
CA PHE A 72 -7.90 0.82 14.18
C PHE A 72 -7.54 0.47 15.62
N ASP A 73 -7.62 -0.81 15.99
CA ASP A 73 -7.32 -1.24 17.34
C ASP A 73 -5.83 -1.05 17.66
N GLU A 74 -5.55 -0.48 18.83
CA GLU A 74 -4.18 -0.25 19.26
C GLU A 74 -3.43 -1.54 19.58
N ASN A 75 -4.16 -2.61 19.84
CA ASN A 75 -3.58 -3.90 20.19
C ASN A 75 -3.16 -4.74 18.99
N ILE A 76 -3.37 -4.23 17.77
CA ILE A 76 -2.91 -4.93 16.58
C ILE A 76 -1.39 -5.09 16.64
N PRO A 77 -0.86 -6.31 16.42
CA PRO A 77 0.59 -6.54 16.47
C PRO A 77 1.34 -5.61 15.51
N GLU A 78 2.55 -5.20 15.92
CA GLU A 78 3.34 -4.26 15.15
C GLU A 78 3.60 -4.72 13.72
N LYS A 79 3.79 -6.02 13.50
CA LYS A 79 4.06 -6.52 12.15
C LYS A 79 2.92 -6.20 11.17
N TYR A 80 1.70 -6.06 11.66
CA TYR A 80 0.56 -5.72 10.81
C TYR A 80 0.42 -4.22 10.57
N LYS A 81 1.24 -3.41 11.25
CA LYS A 81 1.26 -1.96 11.04
C LYS A 81 2.31 -1.54 10.02
N THR A 82 3.13 -2.48 9.57
CA THR A 82 4.19 -2.25 8.58
C THR A 82 4.08 -3.31 7.50
N ASP A 83 5.07 -3.33 6.60
CA ASP A 83 5.13 -4.34 5.55
C ASP A 83 5.63 -5.71 6.04
N ALA A 84 6.04 -5.80 7.29
CA ALA A 84 6.59 -7.04 7.84
C ALA A 84 5.60 -8.21 7.76
N TRP A 85 4.31 -7.94 7.86
CA TRP A 85 3.31 -9.00 7.88
C TRP A 85 3.22 -9.76 6.57
N TRP A 86 3.47 -9.11 5.43
CA TRP A 86 3.45 -9.81 4.15
C TRP A 86 4.84 -10.18 3.65
N LEU A 87 5.88 -9.50 4.12
CA LEU A 87 7.25 -9.84 3.75
C LEU A 87 7.71 -11.13 4.42
N SER A 88 7.34 -11.34 5.67
CA SER A 88 7.77 -12.50 6.44
C SER A 88 6.71 -13.59 6.54
N GLY A 89 5.51 -13.33 6.07
CA GLY A 89 4.39 -14.24 6.22
C GLY A 89 4.30 -15.33 5.18
N GLU A 90 5.25 -15.41 4.32
CA GLU A 90 5.24 -16.37 3.21
C GLU A 90 5.43 -17.82 3.65
#